data_7e09dc005dc1c2a98f6c854adeb0ccc0
#
_entry.id   7e09dc005dc1c2a98f6c854adeb0ccc0
#
_cell.length_a   1.000
_cell.length_b   1.000
_cell.length_c   1.000
_cell.angle_alpha   90.00
_cell.angle_beta   90.00
_cell.angle_gamma   90.00
#
_symmetry.space_group_name_H-M   'P 1'
#
loop_
_entity.id
_entity.type
_entity.pdbx_description
1 polymer ?
#
loop_
_entity_poly.entity_id
_entity_poly.type
_entity_poly.pdbx_seq_one_letter_code
_entity_poly.pdbx_strand_id
1 'polypeptide(L)'
;SPVEGYSIEVTKLPKKATFVTEFDDEIAEGLRISLEEEDGNLIEVSTPEGGTAVNFMSRLEQAIKDATLNLDVSYEKEESQLKISHKEFGQIKGFTITSFKDDVITGEQGVPKLFLGTDIEGSLEGERADGDGQILKGNRDNFMTADLRVAYIGEQMGEVGRVTLSQNAMQFQ
;
A
#
# COMPACT_ATOMS: atom_id res chain seq x y z
N SER A 1 8.65 18.04 -27.95
CA SER A 1 7.57 18.10 -26.95
C SER A 1 6.54 19.18 -27.32
N PRO A 2 5.30 19.06 -26.89
CA PRO A 2 4.31 20.11 -27.09
C PRO A 2 4.73 21.40 -26.39
N VAL A 3 4.45 22.52 -27.03
CA VAL A 3 4.81 23.84 -26.49
C VAL A 3 4.15 24.10 -25.12
N GLU A 4 2.93 23.58 -24.93
CA GLU A 4 2.17 23.75 -23.69
C GLU A 4 2.38 22.64 -22.68
N GLY A 5 3.30 21.70 -22.95
CA GLY A 5 3.53 20.53 -22.11
C GLY A 5 2.55 19.39 -22.41
N TYR A 6 2.69 18.29 -21.68
CA TYR A 6 1.85 17.11 -21.82
C TYR A 6 0.68 17.17 -20.85
N SER A 7 -0.53 16.93 -21.34
CA SER A 7 -1.69 16.85 -20.46
C SER A 7 -1.75 15.49 -19.77
N ILE A 8 -2.16 15.49 -18.52
CA ILE A 8 -2.23 14.30 -17.68
C ILE A 8 -3.67 14.08 -17.27
N GLU A 9 -4.20 12.88 -17.52
CA GLU A 9 -5.50 12.47 -17.03
C GLU A 9 -5.36 11.24 -16.17
N VAL A 10 -5.93 11.26 -14.96
CA VAL A 10 -5.95 10.15 -14.03
C VAL A 10 -7.35 9.55 -14.02
N THR A 11 -7.48 8.28 -14.41
CA THR A 11 -8.76 7.58 -14.46
C THR A 11 -8.97 6.67 -13.27
N LYS A 12 -7.90 6.28 -12.58
CA LYS A 12 -7.96 5.50 -11.34
C LYS A 12 -6.81 5.92 -10.43
N LEU A 13 -7.13 6.24 -9.19
CA LEU A 13 -6.12 6.58 -8.19
C LEU A 13 -5.38 5.32 -7.72
N PRO A 14 -4.08 5.43 -7.43
CA PRO A 14 -3.34 4.35 -6.83
C PRO A 14 -3.78 4.15 -5.38
N LYS A 15 -3.62 2.93 -4.88
CA LYS A 15 -3.93 2.61 -3.48
C LYS A 15 -2.82 1.79 -2.86
N LYS A 16 -2.63 1.97 -1.56
CA LYS A 16 -1.77 1.12 -0.76
C LYS A 16 -2.55 -0.12 -0.32
N ALA A 17 -1.87 -1.25 -0.24
CA ALA A 17 -2.46 -2.44 0.40
C ALA A 17 -2.80 -2.07 1.85
N THR A 18 -4.03 -2.35 2.27
CA THR A 18 -4.51 -1.94 3.59
C THR A 18 -5.39 -3.02 4.18
N PHE A 19 -5.17 -3.32 5.45
CA PHE A 19 -5.99 -4.22 6.24
C PHE A 19 -6.47 -3.50 7.49
N VAL A 20 -7.77 -3.53 7.72
CA VAL A 20 -8.41 -2.93 8.90
C VAL A 20 -9.24 -4.00 9.57
N THR A 21 -9.10 -4.14 10.88
CA THR A 21 -9.85 -5.13 11.64
C THR A 21 -10.21 -4.61 13.02
N GLU A 22 -11.24 -5.19 13.61
CA GLU A 22 -11.56 -4.98 15.02
C GLU A 22 -10.41 -5.51 15.88
N PHE A 23 -10.03 -4.77 16.89
CA PHE A 23 -8.93 -5.14 17.76
C PHE A 23 -9.10 -4.55 19.16
N ASP A 24 -9.00 -5.41 20.14
CA ASP A 24 -9.11 -5.05 21.56
C ASP A 24 -8.25 -6.00 22.39
N ASP A 25 -8.29 -5.85 23.72
CA ASP A 25 -7.47 -6.68 24.60
C ASP A 25 -7.86 -8.15 24.55
N GLU A 26 -9.14 -8.46 24.35
CA GLU A 26 -9.60 -9.84 24.26
C GLU A 26 -9.05 -10.53 23.01
N ILE A 27 -9.07 -9.84 21.88
CA ILE A 27 -8.51 -10.34 20.62
C ILE A 27 -7.00 -10.49 20.72
N ALA A 28 -6.33 -9.53 21.35
CA ALA A 28 -4.87 -9.51 21.48
C ALA A 28 -4.34 -10.62 22.38
N GLU A 29 -5.11 -11.00 23.40
CA GLU A 29 -4.68 -12.00 24.36
C GLU A 29 -4.39 -13.35 23.67
N GLY A 30 -3.19 -13.87 23.85
CA GLY A 30 -2.79 -15.13 23.25
C GLY A 30 -2.70 -15.12 21.73
N LEU A 31 -2.75 -13.94 21.11
CA LEU A 31 -2.69 -13.81 19.67
C LEU A 31 -1.27 -14.06 19.15
N ARG A 32 -1.18 -14.82 18.06
CA ARG A 32 0.04 -15.00 17.28
C ARG A 32 -0.31 -14.78 15.81
N ILE A 33 0.45 -13.91 15.17
CA ILE A 33 0.30 -13.66 13.73
C ILE A 33 1.64 -13.72 13.04
N SER A 34 1.64 -13.97 11.74
CA SER A 34 2.78 -13.73 10.88
C SER A 34 2.41 -12.69 9.82
N LEU A 35 3.39 -11.87 9.46
CA LEU A 35 3.29 -10.88 8.39
C LEU A 35 4.43 -11.12 7.43
N GLU A 36 4.10 -11.20 6.14
CA GLU A 36 5.09 -11.38 5.08
C GLU A 36 4.88 -10.33 4.00
N GLU A 37 5.95 -9.62 3.63
CA GLU A 37 5.94 -8.69 2.50
C GLU A 37 6.12 -9.41 1.16
N GLU A 38 5.89 -8.70 0.08
CA GLU A 38 6.07 -9.19 -1.29
C GLU A 38 7.48 -9.66 -1.61
N ASP A 39 8.48 -9.15 -0.88
CA ASP A 39 9.88 -9.56 -1.03
C ASP A 39 10.23 -10.83 -0.25
N GLY A 40 9.27 -11.40 0.47
CA GLY A 40 9.48 -12.59 1.28
C GLY A 40 9.96 -12.30 2.70
N ASN A 41 10.12 -11.03 3.08
CA ASN A 41 10.52 -10.64 4.43
C ASN A 41 9.37 -10.97 5.40
N LEU A 42 9.65 -11.78 6.41
CA LEU A 42 8.64 -12.37 7.29
C LEU A 42 8.93 -12.04 8.76
N ILE A 43 7.89 -11.67 9.50
CA ILE A 43 7.95 -11.56 10.96
C ILE A 43 6.84 -12.38 11.59
N GLU A 44 7.04 -12.75 12.84
CA GLU A 44 6.02 -13.38 13.67
C GLU A 44 5.92 -12.60 14.97
N VAL A 45 4.69 -12.29 15.38
CA VAL A 45 4.42 -11.50 16.59
C VAL A 45 3.39 -12.21 17.43
N SER A 46 3.61 -12.27 18.73
CA SER A 46 2.67 -12.90 19.65
C SER A 46 2.59 -12.17 20.98
N THR A 47 1.44 -12.30 21.63
CA THR A 47 1.25 -11.92 23.03
C THR A 47 0.83 -13.14 23.82
N PRO A 48 1.29 -13.24 25.08
CA PRO A 48 0.85 -14.33 25.96
C PRO A 48 -0.60 -14.14 26.40
N GLU A 49 -1.12 -15.13 27.11
CA GLU A 49 -2.38 -14.96 27.83
C GLU A 49 -2.24 -13.79 28.81
N GLY A 50 -3.28 -12.98 28.93
CA GLY A 50 -3.25 -11.76 29.71
C GLY A 50 -2.59 -10.57 29.02
N GLY A 51 -2.02 -10.77 27.83
CA GLY A 51 -1.47 -9.67 27.03
C GLY A 51 -2.57 -8.76 26.49
N THR A 52 -2.23 -7.47 26.34
CA THR A 52 -3.19 -6.45 25.91
C THR A 52 -2.95 -6.04 24.46
N ALA A 53 -3.91 -5.29 23.91
CA ALA A 53 -3.75 -4.71 22.57
C ALA A 53 -2.51 -3.80 22.49
N VAL A 54 -2.27 -3.01 23.52
CA VAL A 54 -1.07 -2.14 23.57
C VAL A 54 0.21 -2.96 23.60
N ASN A 55 0.23 -4.07 24.34
CA ASN A 55 1.39 -4.97 24.36
C ASN A 55 1.64 -5.56 22.97
N PHE A 56 0.59 -6.01 22.32
CA PHE A 56 0.70 -6.56 20.95
C PHE A 56 1.23 -5.50 19.98
N MET A 57 0.67 -4.29 20.01
CA MET A 57 1.10 -3.21 19.13
C MET A 57 2.56 -2.84 19.31
N SER A 58 3.01 -2.79 20.57
CA SER A 58 4.42 -2.50 20.86
C SER A 58 5.34 -3.56 20.25
N ARG A 59 4.97 -4.83 20.36
CA ARG A 59 5.74 -5.93 19.79
C ARG A 59 5.70 -5.93 18.27
N LEU A 60 4.54 -5.63 17.69
CA LEU A 60 4.36 -5.54 16.25
C LEU A 60 5.21 -4.41 15.65
N GLU A 61 5.15 -3.23 16.23
CA GLU A 61 5.94 -2.09 15.79
C GLU A 61 7.44 -2.37 15.88
N GLN A 62 7.87 -3.00 16.96
CA GLN A 62 9.30 -3.34 17.14
C GLN A 62 9.74 -4.38 16.11
N ALA A 63 8.92 -5.41 15.86
CA ALA A 63 9.26 -6.45 14.89
C ALA A 63 9.35 -5.89 13.47
N ILE A 64 8.43 -5.01 13.11
CA ILE A 64 8.46 -4.32 11.80
C ILE A 64 9.74 -3.51 11.66
N LYS A 65 10.11 -2.77 12.69
CA LYS A 65 11.32 -1.95 12.68
C LYS A 65 12.58 -2.80 12.59
N ASP A 66 12.67 -3.85 13.40
CA ASP A 66 13.84 -4.72 13.43
C ASP A 66 14.06 -5.46 12.11
N ALA A 67 12.99 -5.89 11.48
CA ALA A 67 13.04 -6.59 10.19
C ALA A 67 13.01 -5.64 8.99
N THR A 68 12.88 -4.35 9.24
CA THR A 68 12.79 -3.33 8.19
C THR A 68 11.67 -3.61 7.19
N LEU A 69 10.49 -4.00 7.71
CA LEU A 69 9.32 -4.17 6.86
C LEU A 69 8.79 -2.80 6.40
N ASN A 70 8.32 -2.76 5.18
CA ASN A 70 7.79 -1.54 4.57
C ASN A 70 6.30 -1.37 4.85
N LEU A 71 5.94 -1.54 6.12
CA LEU A 71 4.57 -1.50 6.60
C LEU A 71 4.40 -0.44 7.69
N ASP A 72 3.23 0.20 7.69
CA ASP A 72 2.78 1.08 8.76
C ASP A 72 1.66 0.38 9.54
N VAL A 73 1.65 0.55 10.85
CA VAL A 73 0.60 0.01 11.71
C VAL A 73 0.09 1.10 12.63
N SER A 74 -1.19 1.05 12.94
CA SER A 74 -1.81 1.96 13.90
C SER A 74 -2.93 1.27 14.66
N TYR A 75 -3.18 1.73 15.87
CA TYR A 75 -4.24 1.23 16.73
C TYR A 75 -5.06 2.39 17.28
N GLU A 76 -6.31 2.44 16.91
CA GLU A 76 -7.28 3.42 17.42
C GLU A 76 -8.08 2.76 18.53
N LYS A 77 -7.67 2.99 19.77
CA LYS A 77 -8.26 2.35 20.95
C LYS A 77 -9.74 2.67 21.10
N GLU A 78 -10.13 3.93 20.88
CA GLU A 78 -11.51 4.39 21.02
C GLU A 78 -12.44 3.66 20.04
N GLU A 79 -11.95 3.31 18.88
CA GLU A 79 -12.71 2.62 17.83
C GLU A 79 -12.45 1.12 17.83
N SER A 80 -11.58 0.62 18.71
CA SER A 80 -11.15 -0.78 18.73
C SER A 80 -10.72 -1.26 17.34
N GLN A 81 -9.83 -0.49 16.71
CA GLN A 81 -9.46 -0.74 15.32
C GLN A 81 -7.95 -0.81 15.11
N LEU A 82 -7.50 -1.90 14.52
CA LEU A 82 -6.11 -2.08 14.06
C LEU A 82 -6.07 -1.87 12.55
N LYS A 83 -5.09 -1.09 12.10
CA LYS A 83 -4.84 -0.88 10.68
C LYS A 83 -3.39 -1.22 10.36
N ILE A 84 -3.20 -2.01 9.31
CA ILE A 84 -1.88 -2.33 8.75
C ILE A 84 -1.93 -1.91 7.28
N SER A 85 -0.94 -1.13 6.83
CA SER A 85 -0.88 -0.72 5.43
C SER A 85 0.55 -0.75 4.92
N HIS A 86 0.70 -1.05 3.65
CA HIS A 86 1.99 -0.94 2.97
C HIS A 86 2.35 0.54 2.84
N LYS A 87 3.64 0.87 2.93
CA LYS A 87 4.10 2.25 2.77
C LYS A 87 4.07 2.73 1.32
N GLU A 88 4.08 1.80 0.37
CA GLU A 88 4.11 2.10 -1.06
C GLU A 88 2.82 1.73 -1.75
N PHE A 89 2.50 2.47 -2.79
CA PHE A 89 1.36 2.21 -3.66
C PHE A 89 1.69 1.14 -4.69
N GLY A 90 0.67 0.47 -5.22
CA GLY A 90 0.81 -0.39 -6.37
C GLY A 90 0.36 -1.83 -6.14
N GLN A 91 0.01 -2.50 -7.23
CA GLN A 91 -0.52 -3.87 -7.16
C GLN A 91 0.52 -4.93 -6.83
N ILE A 92 1.82 -4.61 -7.00
CA ILE A 92 2.89 -5.52 -6.60
C ILE A 92 3.38 -5.25 -5.17
N LYS A 93 2.86 -4.22 -4.53
CA LYS A 93 3.20 -3.85 -3.17
C LYS A 93 2.12 -4.36 -2.24
N GLY A 94 2.41 -5.45 -1.57
CA GLY A 94 1.43 -6.08 -0.72
C GLY A 94 2.03 -6.81 0.47
N PHE A 95 1.16 -7.43 1.24
CA PHE A 95 1.56 -8.22 2.38
C PHE A 95 0.54 -9.31 2.66
N THR A 96 0.99 -10.35 3.34
CA THR A 96 0.16 -11.47 3.73
C THR A 96 0.10 -11.54 5.26
N ILE A 97 -1.08 -11.74 5.80
CA ILE A 97 -1.30 -11.95 7.23
C ILE A 97 -1.80 -13.37 7.44
N THR A 98 -1.20 -14.05 8.42
CA THR A 98 -1.70 -15.34 8.89
C THR A 98 -1.94 -15.22 10.39
N SER A 99 -3.14 -15.52 10.85
CA SER A 99 -3.49 -15.55 12.27
C SER A 99 -3.53 -17.00 12.76
N PHE A 100 -2.98 -17.23 13.94
CA PHE A 100 -2.96 -18.56 14.55
C PHE A 100 -3.84 -18.66 15.79
N LYS A 101 -4.70 -17.66 16.01
CA LYS A 101 -5.71 -17.69 17.04
C LYS A 101 -7.08 -17.63 16.36
N ASP A 102 -7.86 -18.66 16.46
CA ASP A 102 -9.21 -18.81 15.91
C ASP A 102 -9.59 -17.72 14.87
N ASP A 103 -10.75 -17.56 14.43
CA ASP A 103 -11.15 -16.69 13.33
C ASP A 103 -11.18 -15.19 13.69
N VAL A 104 -10.27 -14.70 14.55
CA VAL A 104 -10.40 -13.36 15.12
C VAL A 104 -9.85 -12.22 14.26
N ILE A 105 -8.85 -12.50 13.39
CA ILE A 105 -8.21 -11.45 12.59
C ILE A 105 -8.53 -11.62 11.09
N THR A 106 -8.22 -12.77 10.54
CA THR A 106 -8.28 -12.98 9.09
C THR A 106 -9.37 -13.95 8.64
N GLY A 107 -10.23 -14.39 9.53
CA GLY A 107 -11.34 -15.28 9.24
C GLY A 107 -11.04 -16.75 9.47
N GLU A 108 -9.95 -17.30 8.99
CA GLU A 108 -9.58 -18.70 9.19
C GLU A 108 -8.20 -18.83 9.82
N GLN A 109 -8.13 -19.60 10.90
CA GLN A 109 -6.87 -19.86 11.60
C GLN A 109 -5.87 -20.57 10.68
N GLY A 110 -4.65 -20.03 10.62
CA GLY A 110 -3.55 -20.63 9.88
C GLY A 110 -3.63 -20.43 8.36
N VAL A 111 -4.63 -19.76 7.85
CA VAL A 111 -4.78 -19.51 6.42
C VAL A 111 -4.21 -18.13 6.07
N PRO A 112 -3.21 -18.08 5.19
CA PRO A 112 -2.65 -16.78 4.75
C PRO A 112 -3.68 -15.96 3.99
N LYS A 113 -3.74 -14.67 4.29
CA LYS A 113 -4.61 -13.74 3.58
C LYS A 113 -3.79 -12.61 2.98
N LEU A 114 -3.91 -12.44 1.66
CA LEU A 114 -3.13 -11.48 0.88
C LEU A 114 -3.88 -10.16 0.71
N PHE A 115 -3.14 -9.07 0.90
CA PHE A 115 -3.64 -7.70 0.67
C PHE A 115 -2.71 -7.03 -0.33
N LEU A 116 -3.28 -6.48 -1.40
CA LEU A 116 -2.53 -5.82 -2.46
C LEU A 116 -3.01 -4.39 -2.63
N GLY A 117 -2.09 -3.51 -3.03
CA GLY A 117 -2.43 -2.17 -3.48
C GLY A 117 -2.93 -2.18 -4.92
N THR A 118 -3.10 -0.99 -5.47
CA THR A 118 -3.47 -0.82 -6.87
C THR A 118 -2.60 0.26 -7.51
N ASP A 119 -2.33 0.09 -8.79
CA ASP A 119 -1.59 1.07 -9.57
C ASP A 119 -2.50 2.18 -10.06
N ILE A 120 -1.90 3.36 -10.27
CA ILE A 120 -2.56 4.46 -10.97
C ILE A 120 -2.90 4.04 -12.40
N GLU A 121 -4.02 4.53 -12.92
CA GLU A 121 -4.37 4.38 -14.33
C GLU A 121 -4.66 5.77 -14.91
N GLY A 122 -4.28 5.97 -16.15
CA GLY A 122 -4.50 7.26 -16.79
C GLY A 122 -3.84 7.35 -18.15
N SER A 123 -3.80 8.58 -18.67
CA SER A 123 -3.22 8.87 -19.98
C SER A 123 -2.31 10.09 -19.90
N LEU A 124 -1.38 10.12 -20.83
CA LEU A 124 -0.46 11.23 -21.06
C LEU A 124 -0.70 11.72 -22.48
N GLU A 125 -1.08 12.98 -22.62
CA GLU A 125 -1.43 13.60 -23.91
C GLU A 125 -2.45 12.78 -24.72
N GLY A 126 -3.47 12.25 -24.02
CA GLY A 126 -4.50 11.42 -24.64
C GLY A 126 -4.07 9.99 -24.94
N GLU A 127 -2.82 9.63 -24.76
CA GLU A 127 -2.30 8.28 -24.96
C GLU A 127 -2.32 7.50 -23.66
N ARG A 128 -2.84 6.28 -23.67
CA ARG A 128 -2.88 5.45 -22.48
C ARG A 128 -1.49 5.19 -21.95
N ALA A 129 -1.28 5.44 -20.67
CA ALA A 129 -0.02 5.20 -19.99
C ALA A 129 -0.10 3.94 -19.13
N ASP A 130 1.07 3.35 -18.84
CA ASP A 130 1.18 2.23 -17.92
C ASP A 130 1.34 2.76 -16.51
N GLY A 131 0.66 2.16 -15.55
CA GLY A 131 0.75 2.56 -14.15
C GLY A 131 1.71 1.66 -13.37
N ASP A 132 2.47 2.28 -12.48
CA ASP A 132 3.34 1.59 -11.53
C ASP A 132 3.30 2.38 -10.23
N GLY A 133 2.46 1.92 -9.28
CA GLY A 133 2.19 2.68 -8.07
C GLY A 133 1.59 4.03 -8.40
N GLN A 134 2.29 5.11 -8.05
CA GLN A 134 1.87 6.49 -8.34
C GLN A 134 2.41 7.02 -9.67
N ILE A 135 3.13 6.20 -10.42
CA ILE A 135 3.82 6.65 -11.62
C ILE A 135 3.07 6.23 -12.87
N LEU A 136 2.75 7.21 -13.72
CA LEU A 136 2.30 6.98 -15.08
C LEU A 136 3.51 6.96 -16.01
N LYS A 137 3.66 5.88 -16.75
CA LYS A 137 4.76 5.70 -17.71
C LYS A 137 4.19 5.69 -19.11
N GLY A 138 4.72 6.52 -19.99
CA GLY A 138 4.39 6.44 -21.40
C GLY A 138 4.74 5.07 -21.95
N ASN A 139 3.78 4.42 -22.60
CA ASN A 139 4.00 3.13 -23.22
C ASN A 139 4.96 3.30 -24.40
N ARG A 140 5.89 2.33 -24.60
CA ARG A 140 6.89 2.45 -25.65
C ARG A 140 6.29 2.46 -27.06
N ASP A 141 5.06 1.97 -27.22
CA ASP A 141 4.36 1.99 -28.52
C ASP A 141 3.72 3.36 -28.81
N ASN A 142 3.68 4.26 -27.86
CA ASN A 142 3.12 5.60 -28.01
C ASN A 142 4.21 6.55 -28.50
N PHE A 143 3.96 7.15 -29.65
CA PHE A 143 4.96 7.99 -30.32
C PHE A 143 5.38 9.22 -29.52
N MET A 144 4.42 9.88 -28.86
CA MET A 144 4.67 11.16 -28.20
C MET A 144 5.15 11.03 -26.75
N THR A 145 4.76 9.97 -26.07
CA THR A 145 4.94 9.87 -24.62
C THR A 145 5.75 8.66 -24.18
N ALA A 146 6.35 7.87 -25.10
CA ALA A 146 7.05 6.61 -24.82
C ALA A 146 8.07 6.92 -23.75
N ASP A 147 8.84 7.39 -23.32
CA ASP A 147 9.83 7.50 -22.25
C ASP A 147 9.43 8.48 -21.14
N LEU A 148 8.22 9.02 -21.20
CA LEU A 148 7.75 9.97 -20.20
C LEU A 148 7.35 9.23 -18.92
N ARG A 149 7.75 9.75 -17.77
CA ARG A 149 7.36 9.23 -16.45
C ARG A 149 6.86 10.38 -15.60
N VAL A 150 5.67 10.23 -15.05
CA VAL A 150 5.06 11.25 -14.19
C VAL A 150 4.58 10.61 -12.90
N ALA A 151 5.08 11.11 -11.78
CA ALA A 151 4.61 10.69 -10.47
C ALA A 151 3.47 11.62 -10.05
N TYR A 152 2.29 11.05 -9.80
CA TYR A 152 1.15 11.80 -9.32
C TYR A 152 0.91 11.49 -7.85
N ILE A 153 0.96 12.54 -7.01
CA ILE A 153 0.78 12.41 -5.56
C ILE A 153 -0.51 13.05 -5.07
N GLY A 154 -1.36 13.54 -5.98
CA GLY A 154 -2.65 14.12 -5.65
C GLY A 154 -3.75 13.08 -5.44
N GLU A 155 -4.95 13.55 -5.14
CA GLU A 155 -6.10 12.70 -4.85
C GLU A 155 -7.27 12.92 -5.80
N GLN A 156 -7.08 13.72 -6.85
CA GLN A 156 -8.12 14.04 -7.82
C GLN A 156 -7.97 13.19 -9.07
N MET A 157 -9.10 12.80 -9.64
CA MET A 157 -9.16 12.15 -10.96
C MET A 157 -9.50 13.17 -12.04
N GLY A 158 -9.47 12.71 -13.30
CA GLY A 158 -9.71 13.54 -14.45
C GLY A 158 -8.44 14.22 -14.93
N GLU A 159 -8.58 15.33 -15.63
CA GLU A 159 -7.42 16.09 -16.07
C GLU A 159 -6.84 16.82 -14.87
N VAL A 160 -5.61 16.46 -14.50
CA VAL A 160 -4.97 16.97 -13.28
C VAL A 160 -3.89 18.01 -13.57
N GLY A 161 -3.59 18.28 -14.83
CA GLY A 161 -2.67 19.34 -15.20
C GLY A 161 -1.79 19.01 -16.39
N ARG A 162 -0.75 19.79 -16.55
CA ARG A 162 0.24 19.61 -17.62
C ARG A 162 1.64 19.63 -17.06
N VAL A 163 2.53 18.87 -17.70
CA VAL A 163 3.96 18.85 -17.35
C VAL A 163 4.79 19.11 -18.57
N THR A 164 5.93 19.76 -18.37
CA THR A 164 6.92 19.91 -19.42
C THR A 164 7.82 18.67 -19.45
N LEU A 165 8.36 18.37 -20.63
CA LEU A 165 9.23 17.21 -20.77
C LEU A 165 10.45 17.32 -19.86
N SER A 166 10.75 16.25 -19.15
CA SER A 166 11.92 16.12 -18.32
C SER A 166 12.47 14.71 -18.50
N GLN A 167 13.77 14.54 -18.27
CA GLN A 167 14.42 13.23 -18.32
C GLN A 167 14.14 12.40 -17.08
N ASN A 168 13.67 13.02 -16.02
CA ASN A 168 13.34 12.36 -14.76
C ASN A 168 11.83 12.36 -14.55
N ALA A 169 11.36 11.49 -13.66
CA ALA A 169 9.96 11.50 -13.26
C ALA A 169 9.61 12.84 -12.61
N MET A 170 8.46 13.38 -12.96
CA MET A 170 7.95 14.61 -12.37
C MET A 170 6.81 14.30 -11.42
N GLN A 171 6.78 15.02 -10.29
CA GLN A 171 5.68 14.92 -9.34
C GLN A 171 4.64 15.96 -9.63
N PHE A 172 3.38 15.55 -9.48
CA PHE A 172 2.24 16.42 -9.76
C PHE A 172 1.11 16.16 -8.75
N GLN A 173 0.47 17.24 -8.31
CA GLN A 173 -0.65 17.19 -7.38
C GLN A 173 -1.93 17.70 -8.01
#